data_48b7a052a8b089d70b0fae33bf89452f
#
_entry.id   48b7a052a8b089d70b0fae33bf89452f
#
_cell.length_a   1.000
_cell.length_b   1.000
_cell.length_c   1.000
_cell.angle_alpha   90.00
_cell.angle_beta   90.00
_cell.angle_gamma   90.00
#
_symmetry.space_group_name_H-M   'P 1'
#
loop_
_entity.id
_entity.type
_entity.pdbx_description
1 polymer ?
#
loop_
_entity_poly.entity_id
_entity_poly.type
_entity_poly.pdbx_seq_one_letter_code
_entity_poly.pdbx_strand_id
1 'polypeptide(L)'
;MKKGIQLVALLLTVVMSSCTGGKDKAAVKQEDEKPRVKVADVTARPVDQIQDYTATVEAEVKNNIAPSSPVRIDRILVEVGDRVSKGQKLVQMDAANLTQTKLQLDNQKIEFNRIDELYKVGGASKSEWDAAKMQLDVKQTAYDNLVENTFLLSPINGVITARNYDNGDMYSGGSPVLVVEQITPVKLMINVSETYFTKVK
;
A
#
# COMPACT_ATOMS: atom_id res chain seq x y z
N MET A 1 18.57 36.89 -63.84
CA MET A 1 18.29 37.77 -64.98
C MET A 1 18.29 39.16 -64.44
N LYS A 2 19.35 39.82 -64.75
CA LYS A 2 19.44 41.01 -65.61
C LYS A 2 18.92 42.25 -64.90
N LYS A 3 19.81 43.04 -64.57
CA LYS A 3 20.26 44.34 -65.23
C LYS A 3 19.56 45.49 -64.55
N GLY A 4 20.17 46.56 -64.24
CA GLY A 4 21.40 47.29 -64.63
C GLY A 4 21.43 48.54 -63.81
N ILE A 5 22.49 48.94 -63.32
CA ILE A 5 23.54 49.70 -63.98
C ILE A 5 23.14 51.14 -64.32
N GLN A 6 23.96 51.95 -63.76
CA GLN A 6 24.41 53.27 -64.30
C GLN A 6 23.60 54.49 -63.91
N LEU A 7 24.10 55.57 -63.70
CA LEU A 7 25.44 56.21 -63.84
C LEU A 7 25.35 57.65 -63.33
N VAL A 8 26.41 58.11 -62.89
CA VAL A 8 27.07 59.43 -63.24
C VAL A 8 26.66 60.54 -62.31
N ALA A 9 27.52 61.01 -61.53
CA ALA A 9 28.76 61.73 -61.62
C ALA A 9 28.55 63.25 -61.81
N LEU A 10 29.31 63.89 -61.09
CA LEU A 10 29.98 65.20 -61.41
C LEU A 10 29.33 66.50 -60.88
N LEU A 11 29.89 67.24 -60.17
CA LEU A 11 30.82 68.42 -60.19
C LEU A 11 30.72 69.12 -58.84
N LEU A 12 31.70 69.16 -58.08
CA LEU A 12 32.88 70.12 -58.03
C LEU A 12 32.45 71.59 -58.05
N THR A 13 32.66 72.25 -56.93
CA THR A 13 33.43 73.51 -56.77
C THR A 13 33.32 74.06 -55.33
N VAL A 14 34.30 74.00 -54.57
CA VAL A 14 35.21 74.99 -54.00
C VAL A 14 34.65 76.42 -53.93
N VAL A 15 34.52 76.97 -52.75
CA VAL A 15 35.09 78.34 -52.41
C VAL A 15 35.31 78.43 -50.90
N MET A 16 36.52 78.72 -50.58
CA MET A 16 37.05 79.20 -49.33
C MET A 16 36.49 80.56 -48.94
N SER A 17 36.40 80.82 -47.72
CA SER A 17 36.94 82.00 -46.99
C SER A 17 36.20 82.10 -45.65
N SER A 18 36.92 82.03 -44.63
CA SER A 18 37.78 83.01 -43.95
C SER A 18 37.12 83.70 -42.75
N CYS A 19 37.68 83.37 -41.64
CA CYS A 19 38.05 84.22 -40.50
C CYS A 19 36.99 84.91 -39.62
N THR A 20 37.27 84.68 -38.42
CA THR A 20 37.46 85.51 -37.23
C THR A 20 36.35 85.68 -36.23
N GLY A 21 36.79 85.30 -35.02
CA GLY A 21 36.62 86.12 -33.86
C GLY A 21 35.42 85.85 -32.92
N GLY A 22 35.74 85.48 -31.80
CA GLY A 22 34.77 85.60 -30.71
C GLY A 22 34.90 84.48 -29.69
N LYS A 23 35.71 84.67 -28.74
CA LYS A 23 35.70 83.95 -27.47
C LYS A 23 34.36 84.11 -26.83
N ASP A 24 33.73 83.01 -26.52
CA ASP A 24 32.99 82.86 -25.29
C ASP A 24 32.82 81.35 -25.04
N LYS A 25 33.58 80.90 -24.08
CA LYS A 25 33.42 79.59 -23.44
C LYS A 25 32.15 79.61 -22.60
N ALA A 26 31.07 79.28 -23.17
CA ALA A 26 29.97 78.82 -22.37
C ALA A 26 30.24 77.34 -21.96
N ALA A 27 30.69 77.22 -20.74
CA ALA A 27 30.76 75.94 -20.09
C ALA A 27 29.35 75.34 -20.07
N VAL A 28 29.08 74.35 -20.95
CA VAL A 28 27.97 73.51 -20.82
C VAL A 28 28.15 72.69 -19.54
N LYS A 29 27.47 73.12 -18.50
CA LYS A 29 27.36 72.41 -17.27
C LYS A 29 26.54 71.09 -17.65
N GLN A 30 27.26 70.00 -17.85
CA GLN A 30 26.65 68.70 -17.85
C GLN A 30 26.00 68.55 -16.47
N GLU A 31 24.71 68.72 -16.43
CA GLU A 31 23.91 68.34 -15.31
C GLU A 31 23.92 66.82 -15.31
N ASP A 32 24.64 66.26 -14.34
CA ASP A 32 24.59 64.81 -14.09
C ASP A 32 23.14 64.44 -13.87
N GLU A 33 22.48 63.94 -14.93
CA GLU A 33 21.16 63.33 -14.79
C GLU A 33 21.29 62.10 -13.87
N LYS A 34 21.01 62.33 -12.62
CA LYS A 34 20.93 61.22 -11.66
C LYS A 34 19.93 60.22 -12.19
N PRO A 35 20.32 58.94 -12.31
CA PRO A 35 19.41 57.90 -12.81
C PRO A 35 18.16 57.88 -11.96
N ARG A 36 17.01 58.01 -12.61
CA ARG A 36 15.71 57.88 -11.93
C ARG A 36 15.45 56.42 -11.65
N VAL A 37 15.46 56.05 -10.38
CA VAL A 37 15.09 54.71 -9.91
C VAL A 37 13.65 54.73 -9.42
N LYS A 38 12.89 53.74 -9.80
CA LYS A 38 11.58 53.50 -9.20
C LYS A 38 11.77 52.76 -7.90
N VAL A 39 11.30 53.31 -6.81
CA VAL A 39 11.21 52.61 -5.53
C VAL A 39 9.79 52.17 -5.29
N ALA A 40 9.63 51.02 -4.67
CA ALA A 40 8.35 50.53 -4.19
C ALA A 40 8.49 50.15 -2.72
N ASP A 41 7.45 50.33 -1.98
CA ASP A 41 7.42 49.93 -0.60
C ASP A 41 7.36 48.39 -0.53
N VAL A 42 8.22 47.81 0.27
CA VAL A 42 8.24 46.38 0.54
C VAL A 42 7.34 46.12 1.72
N THR A 43 6.26 45.42 1.47
CA THR A 43 5.36 44.97 2.52
C THR A 43 5.51 43.47 2.74
N ALA A 44 5.74 43.03 3.97
CA ALA A 44 5.70 41.62 4.35
C ALA A 44 4.27 41.19 4.51
N ARG A 45 3.86 40.14 3.77
CA ARG A 45 2.55 39.50 3.93
C ARG A 45 2.73 38.00 4.06
N PRO A 46 1.95 37.32 4.87
CA PRO A 46 1.94 35.86 4.88
C PRO A 46 1.47 35.36 3.52
N VAL A 47 2.18 34.37 3.00
CA VAL A 47 1.81 33.67 1.76
C VAL A 47 1.63 32.19 2.12
N ASP A 48 0.44 31.69 1.89
CA ASP A 48 0.16 30.27 2.07
C ASP A 48 0.86 29.48 0.97
N GLN A 49 1.67 28.49 1.38
CA GLN A 49 2.29 27.54 0.48
C GLN A 49 1.43 26.27 0.44
N ILE A 50 0.67 26.13 -0.62
CA ILE A 50 -0.14 24.93 -0.85
C ILE A 50 0.68 23.94 -1.65
N GLN A 51 0.73 22.70 -1.20
CA GLN A 51 1.37 21.58 -1.89
C GLN A 51 0.32 20.49 -2.12
N ASP A 52 0.15 20.10 -3.36
CA ASP A 52 -0.74 19.00 -3.73
C ASP A 52 0.06 17.70 -3.79
N TYR A 53 -0.45 16.67 -3.16
CA TYR A 53 0.15 15.33 -3.14
C TYR A 53 -0.82 14.30 -3.70
N THR A 54 -0.31 13.42 -4.53
CA THR A 54 -1.04 12.21 -4.92
C THR A 54 -0.96 11.21 -3.78
N ALA A 55 -2.10 10.72 -3.32
CA ALA A 55 -2.21 9.72 -2.28
C ALA A 55 -2.69 8.38 -2.86
N THR A 56 -2.11 7.28 -2.41
CA THR A 56 -2.64 5.94 -2.64
C THR A 56 -3.48 5.53 -1.43
N VAL A 57 -4.72 5.10 -1.69
CA VAL A 57 -5.60 4.58 -0.64
C VAL A 57 -5.36 3.08 -0.51
N GLU A 58 -5.05 2.64 0.69
CA GLU A 58 -4.84 1.22 1.01
C GLU A 58 -5.77 0.79 2.14
N ALA A 59 -6.07 -0.51 2.17
CA ALA A 59 -6.80 -1.10 3.28
C ALA A 59 -5.97 -1.02 4.57
N GLU A 60 -6.64 -0.82 5.73
CA GLU A 60 -5.97 -0.81 7.03
C GLU A 60 -5.27 -2.13 7.33
N VAL A 61 -5.96 -3.24 7.06
CA VAL A 61 -5.46 -4.60 7.21
C VAL A 61 -5.82 -5.40 5.98
N LYS A 62 -4.85 -6.17 5.48
CA LYS A 62 -5.00 -7.11 4.39
C LYS A 62 -4.59 -8.50 4.86
N ASN A 63 -5.51 -9.47 4.76
CA ASN A 63 -5.26 -10.87 5.14
C ASN A 63 -5.42 -11.79 3.94
N ASN A 64 -4.40 -12.61 3.74
CA ASN A 64 -4.40 -13.68 2.75
C ASN A 64 -4.92 -14.96 3.40
N ILE A 65 -6.02 -15.49 2.89
CA ILE A 65 -6.67 -16.69 3.39
C ILE A 65 -6.24 -17.88 2.54
N ALA A 66 -5.53 -18.81 3.18
CA ALA A 66 -5.04 -20.02 2.55
C ALA A 66 -4.89 -21.14 3.59
N PRO A 67 -5.05 -22.42 3.21
CA PRO A 67 -4.68 -23.54 4.09
C PRO A 67 -3.16 -23.66 4.21
N SER A 68 -2.68 -24.27 5.28
CA SER A 68 -1.25 -24.47 5.52
C SER A 68 -0.63 -25.61 4.71
N SER A 69 -1.44 -26.45 4.09
CA SER A 69 -1.01 -27.60 3.30
C SER A 69 -1.81 -27.73 2.00
N PRO A 70 -1.26 -28.39 0.97
CA PRO A 70 -1.99 -28.68 -0.27
C PRO A 70 -3.23 -29.52 0.01
N VAL A 71 -4.39 -29.05 -0.46
CA VAL A 71 -5.69 -29.72 -0.25
C VAL A 71 -6.68 -29.24 -1.32
N ARG A 72 -7.66 -30.10 -1.65
CA ARG A 72 -8.73 -29.75 -2.60
C ARG A 72 -9.73 -28.81 -1.95
N ILE A 73 -10.18 -27.80 -2.70
CA ILE A 73 -11.26 -26.90 -2.32
C ILE A 73 -12.58 -27.60 -2.63
N ASP A 74 -13.38 -27.87 -1.60
CA ASP A 74 -14.73 -28.42 -1.77
C ASP A 74 -15.70 -27.32 -2.18
N ARG A 75 -15.74 -26.23 -1.41
CA ARG A 75 -16.66 -25.12 -1.65
C ARG A 75 -16.13 -23.79 -1.13
N ILE A 76 -16.27 -22.76 -1.94
CA ILE A 76 -16.09 -21.35 -1.55
C ILE A 76 -17.48 -20.77 -1.30
N LEU A 77 -17.68 -20.15 -0.14
CA LEU A 77 -18.97 -19.71 0.38
C LEU A 77 -19.23 -18.21 0.18
N VAL A 78 -18.27 -17.49 -0.38
CA VAL A 78 -18.28 -16.03 -0.55
C VAL A 78 -17.76 -15.64 -1.92
N GLU A 79 -18.18 -14.46 -2.38
CA GLU A 79 -17.75 -13.88 -3.65
C GLU A 79 -16.95 -12.57 -3.43
N VAL A 80 -16.26 -12.12 -4.49
CA VAL A 80 -15.56 -10.83 -4.46
C VAL A 80 -16.58 -9.70 -4.29
N GLY A 81 -16.33 -8.84 -3.32
CA GLY A 81 -17.23 -7.75 -2.93
C GLY A 81 -18.09 -8.05 -1.70
N ASP A 82 -18.17 -9.31 -1.26
CA ASP A 82 -18.95 -9.67 -0.07
C ASP A 82 -18.33 -9.12 1.20
N ARG A 83 -19.20 -8.67 2.11
CA ARG A 83 -18.80 -8.29 3.47
C ARG A 83 -18.80 -9.51 4.37
N VAL A 84 -17.70 -9.67 5.09
CA VAL A 84 -17.50 -10.81 5.99
C VAL A 84 -17.20 -10.36 7.41
N SER A 85 -17.64 -11.17 8.37
CA SER A 85 -17.36 -10.94 9.79
C SER A 85 -16.24 -11.85 10.28
N LYS A 86 -15.50 -11.39 11.29
CA LYS A 86 -14.48 -12.22 11.96
C LYS A 86 -15.11 -13.54 12.45
N GLY A 87 -14.44 -14.67 12.13
CA GLY A 87 -14.91 -16.01 12.44
C GLY A 87 -15.91 -16.58 11.44
N GLN A 88 -16.34 -15.82 10.44
CA GLN A 88 -17.22 -16.33 9.37
C GLN A 88 -16.47 -17.35 8.51
N LYS A 89 -17.12 -18.47 8.21
CA LYS A 89 -16.59 -19.51 7.31
C LYS A 89 -16.61 -18.98 5.87
N LEU A 90 -15.42 -18.98 5.25
CA LEU A 90 -15.22 -18.49 3.89
C LEU A 90 -15.06 -19.62 2.88
N VAL A 91 -14.26 -20.63 3.25
CA VAL A 91 -13.95 -21.77 2.38
C VAL A 91 -14.04 -23.04 3.17
N GLN A 92 -14.55 -24.08 2.52
CA GLN A 92 -14.54 -25.45 2.96
C GLN A 92 -13.60 -26.24 2.07
N MET A 93 -12.63 -26.88 2.68
CA MET A 93 -11.72 -27.81 2.02
C MET A 93 -12.25 -29.24 2.15
N ASP A 94 -11.65 -30.19 1.42
CA ASP A 94 -11.95 -31.61 1.53
C ASP A 94 -11.82 -32.07 2.98
N ALA A 95 -12.89 -32.67 3.52
CA ALA A 95 -13.02 -33.07 4.91
C ALA A 95 -12.77 -34.58 5.14
N ALA A 96 -12.31 -35.33 4.15
CA ALA A 96 -12.12 -36.78 4.28
C ALA A 96 -11.17 -37.12 5.43
N ASN A 97 -10.00 -36.48 5.48
CA ASN A 97 -9.00 -36.66 6.55
C ASN A 97 -9.52 -36.17 7.91
N LEU A 98 -10.30 -35.08 7.94
CA LEU A 98 -10.91 -34.57 9.16
C LEU A 98 -11.86 -35.59 9.78
N THR A 99 -12.71 -36.20 8.96
CA THR A 99 -13.68 -37.24 9.40
C THR A 99 -12.95 -38.43 9.99
N GLN A 100 -11.90 -38.92 9.31
CA GLN A 100 -11.09 -40.04 9.81
C GLN A 100 -10.42 -39.72 11.14
N THR A 101 -9.80 -38.55 11.25
CA THR A 101 -9.10 -38.11 12.48
C THR A 101 -10.09 -37.89 13.61
N LYS A 102 -11.30 -37.41 13.32
CA LYS A 102 -12.35 -37.28 14.32
C LYS A 102 -12.73 -38.65 14.93
N LEU A 103 -12.91 -39.69 14.12
CA LEU A 103 -13.19 -41.03 14.62
C LEU A 103 -12.04 -41.57 15.51
N GLN A 104 -10.78 -41.30 15.13
CA GLN A 104 -9.63 -41.68 15.96
C GLN A 104 -9.62 -40.94 17.31
N LEU A 105 -9.94 -39.65 17.29
CA LEU A 105 -10.04 -38.83 18.50
C LEU A 105 -11.17 -39.30 19.39
N ASP A 106 -12.35 -39.60 18.84
CA ASP A 106 -13.51 -40.09 19.61
C ASP A 106 -13.21 -41.44 20.29
N ASN A 107 -12.53 -42.36 19.57
CA ASN A 107 -12.03 -43.60 20.16
C ASN A 107 -11.02 -43.36 21.31
N GLN A 108 -10.07 -42.42 21.11
CA GLN A 108 -9.08 -42.08 22.15
C GLN A 108 -9.76 -41.47 23.37
N LYS A 109 -10.82 -40.65 23.20
CA LYS A 109 -11.59 -40.09 24.31
C LYS A 109 -12.25 -41.19 25.13
N ILE A 110 -12.83 -42.20 24.48
CA ILE A 110 -13.44 -43.36 25.18
C ILE A 110 -12.39 -44.10 25.99
N GLU A 111 -11.20 -44.33 25.40
CA GLU A 111 -10.11 -45.05 26.09
C GLU A 111 -9.55 -44.23 27.29
N PHE A 112 -9.35 -42.96 27.10
CA PHE A 112 -8.90 -42.05 28.18
C PHE A 112 -9.96 -42.05 29.31
N ASN A 113 -11.24 -41.90 29.01
CA ASN A 113 -12.30 -41.92 30.04
C ASN A 113 -12.32 -43.24 30.85
N ARG A 114 -12.04 -44.37 30.22
CA ARG A 114 -11.96 -45.65 30.90
C ARG A 114 -10.76 -45.68 31.90
N ILE A 115 -9.58 -45.20 31.47
CA ILE A 115 -8.40 -45.14 32.33
C ILE A 115 -8.61 -44.11 33.45
N ASP A 116 -9.27 -42.99 33.18
CA ASP A 116 -9.57 -41.93 34.14
C ASP A 116 -10.49 -42.44 35.28
N GLU A 117 -11.53 -43.23 34.88
CA GLU A 117 -12.43 -43.90 35.86
C GLU A 117 -11.67 -44.93 36.73
N LEU A 118 -10.80 -45.75 36.13
CA LEU A 118 -9.96 -46.70 36.86
C LEU A 118 -8.98 -45.98 37.79
N TYR A 119 -8.37 -44.90 37.33
CA TYR A 119 -7.47 -44.12 38.14
C TYR A 119 -8.13 -43.51 39.38
N LYS A 120 -9.36 -43.01 39.25
CA LYS A 120 -10.16 -42.46 40.35
C LYS A 120 -10.44 -43.46 41.47
N VAL A 121 -10.55 -44.73 41.14
CA VAL A 121 -10.79 -45.83 42.12
C VAL A 121 -9.53 -46.59 42.50
N GLY A 122 -8.35 -46.12 42.07
CA GLY A 122 -7.05 -46.76 42.37
C GLY A 122 -6.73 -47.99 41.52
N GLY A 123 -7.50 -48.27 40.47
CA GLY A 123 -7.33 -49.38 39.55
C GLY A 123 -6.35 -49.13 38.39
N ALA A 124 -5.84 -47.92 38.24
CA ALA A 124 -4.82 -47.57 37.27
C ALA A 124 -3.71 -46.75 37.98
N SER A 125 -2.48 -46.87 37.51
CA SER A 125 -1.35 -46.07 38.02
C SER A 125 -1.39 -44.66 37.42
N LYS A 126 -0.73 -43.73 38.12
CA LYS A 126 -0.56 -42.36 37.61
C LYS A 126 0.14 -42.34 36.24
N SER A 127 1.15 -43.22 36.06
CA SER A 127 1.88 -43.31 34.77
C SER A 127 0.97 -43.72 33.62
N GLU A 128 0.04 -44.69 33.85
CA GLU A 128 -0.95 -45.10 32.82
C GLU A 128 -1.91 -43.96 32.51
N TRP A 129 -2.36 -43.23 33.52
CA TRP A 129 -3.23 -42.08 33.35
C TRP A 129 -2.54 -40.96 32.55
N ASP A 130 -1.29 -40.58 32.93
CA ASP A 130 -0.50 -39.58 32.26
C ASP A 130 -0.26 -39.96 30.79
N ALA A 131 0.04 -41.26 30.52
CA ALA A 131 0.26 -41.73 29.14
C ALA A 131 -1.04 -41.64 28.29
N ALA A 132 -2.17 -42.05 28.87
CA ALA A 132 -3.47 -42.01 28.17
C ALA A 132 -3.89 -40.55 27.87
N LYS A 133 -3.64 -39.64 28.85
CA LYS A 133 -3.89 -38.22 28.67
C LYS A 133 -3.02 -37.62 27.55
N MET A 134 -1.73 -37.91 27.55
CA MET A 134 -0.84 -37.44 26.48
C MET A 134 -1.28 -37.91 25.10
N GLN A 135 -1.72 -39.21 24.97
CA GLN A 135 -2.22 -39.70 23.69
C GLN A 135 -3.50 -38.98 23.26
N LEU A 136 -4.40 -38.67 24.19
CA LEU A 136 -5.62 -37.90 23.89
C LEU A 136 -5.24 -36.48 23.44
N ASP A 137 -4.32 -35.79 24.13
CA ASP A 137 -3.90 -34.43 23.81
C ASP A 137 -3.23 -34.36 22.43
N VAL A 138 -2.43 -35.36 22.04
CA VAL A 138 -1.84 -35.49 20.71
C VAL A 138 -2.93 -35.64 19.63
N LYS A 139 -3.92 -36.51 19.85
CA LYS A 139 -5.02 -36.70 18.89
C LYS A 139 -5.92 -35.47 18.80
N GLN A 140 -6.18 -34.80 19.92
CA GLN A 140 -6.94 -33.55 19.94
C GLN A 140 -6.23 -32.47 19.11
N THR A 141 -4.93 -32.24 19.33
CA THR A 141 -4.12 -31.26 18.60
C THR A 141 -4.12 -31.57 17.09
N ALA A 142 -3.97 -32.84 16.71
CA ALA A 142 -4.01 -33.24 15.30
C ALA A 142 -5.38 -32.92 14.65
N TYR A 143 -6.46 -33.17 15.38
CA TYR A 143 -7.82 -32.85 14.92
C TYR A 143 -8.01 -31.34 14.77
N ASP A 144 -7.62 -30.56 15.77
CA ASP A 144 -7.78 -29.10 15.77
C ASP A 144 -7.04 -28.46 14.60
N ASN A 145 -5.80 -28.90 14.33
CA ASN A 145 -5.01 -28.45 13.17
C ASN A 145 -5.72 -28.77 11.84
N LEU A 146 -6.38 -29.94 11.74
CA LEU A 146 -7.14 -30.29 10.54
C LEU A 146 -8.42 -29.45 10.41
N VAL A 147 -9.08 -29.11 11.51
CA VAL A 147 -10.26 -28.22 11.50
C VAL A 147 -9.89 -26.86 10.93
N GLU A 148 -8.77 -26.26 11.40
CA GLU A 148 -8.29 -24.97 10.91
C GLU A 148 -7.95 -24.99 9.42
N ASN A 149 -7.39 -26.10 8.92
CA ASN A 149 -7.06 -26.28 7.51
C ASN A 149 -8.26 -26.66 6.64
N THR A 150 -9.30 -27.25 7.23
CA THR A 150 -10.50 -27.66 6.51
C THR A 150 -11.53 -26.53 6.40
N PHE A 151 -11.64 -25.70 7.42
CA PHE A 151 -12.55 -24.55 7.45
C PHE A 151 -11.79 -23.27 7.57
N LEU A 152 -11.58 -22.59 6.45
CA LEU A 152 -10.92 -21.30 6.46
C LEU A 152 -11.89 -20.21 6.90
N LEU A 153 -11.56 -19.56 8.01
CA LEU A 153 -12.38 -18.52 8.62
C LEU A 153 -11.78 -17.13 8.36
N SER A 154 -12.62 -16.10 8.37
CA SER A 154 -12.13 -14.73 8.32
C SER A 154 -11.50 -14.33 9.66
N PRO A 155 -10.25 -13.86 9.69
CA PRO A 155 -9.60 -13.37 10.90
C PRO A 155 -10.07 -11.96 11.31
N ILE A 156 -10.68 -11.23 10.38
CA ILE A 156 -11.13 -9.83 10.55
C ILE A 156 -12.53 -9.60 10.00
N ASN A 157 -13.10 -8.46 10.36
CA ASN A 157 -14.25 -7.91 9.65
C ASN A 157 -13.76 -7.16 8.42
N GLY A 158 -14.29 -7.43 7.25
CA GLY A 158 -13.80 -6.81 6.02
C GLY A 158 -14.62 -7.14 4.79
N VAL A 159 -14.01 -6.98 3.64
CA VAL A 159 -14.58 -7.27 2.32
C VAL A 159 -13.63 -8.22 1.58
N ILE A 160 -14.19 -9.13 0.82
CA ILE A 160 -13.41 -10.01 -0.08
C ILE A 160 -12.97 -9.18 -1.28
N THR A 161 -11.67 -9.02 -1.46
CA THR A 161 -11.11 -8.22 -2.57
C THR A 161 -10.54 -9.07 -3.70
N ALA A 162 -10.19 -10.33 -3.42
CA ALA A 162 -9.74 -11.25 -4.45
C ALA A 162 -10.16 -12.69 -4.14
N ARG A 163 -10.41 -13.44 -5.21
CA ARG A 163 -10.66 -14.89 -5.21
C ARG A 163 -9.81 -15.47 -6.35
N ASN A 164 -8.88 -16.37 -6.03
CA ASN A 164 -7.90 -16.88 -6.98
C ASN A 164 -8.12 -18.35 -7.37
N TYR A 165 -9.10 -19.01 -6.77
CA TYR A 165 -9.43 -20.42 -7.01
C TYR A 165 -10.94 -20.61 -7.12
N ASP A 166 -11.34 -21.71 -7.75
CA ASP A 166 -12.71 -22.13 -7.89
C ASP A 166 -13.02 -23.40 -7.09
N ASN A 167 -14.32 -23.71 -6.95
CA ASN A 167 -14.78 -24.94 -6.32
C ASN A 167 -14.25 -26.15 -7.11
N GLY A 168 -13.66 -27.10 -6.40
CA GLY A 168 -13.06 -28.30 -6.97
C GLY A 168 -11.58 -28.19 -7.30
N ASP A 169 -11.00 -26.98 -7.28
CA ASP A 169 -9.58 -26.78 -7.53
C ASP A 169 -8.70 -27.40 -6.44
N MET A 170 -7.46 -27.72 -6.82
CA MET A 170 -6.42 -28.16 -5.90
C MET A 170 -5.57 -26.96 -5.46
N TYR A 171 -5.63 -26.62 -4.18
CA TYR A 171 -4.68 -25.69 -3.62
C TYR A 171 -3.30 -26.36 -3.50
N SER A 172 -2.28 -25.77 -4.12
CA SER A 172 -0.91 -26.28 -4.10
C SER A 172 0.13 -25.28 -3.58
N GLY A 173 -0.32 -24.14 -3.07
CA GLY A 173 0.54 -23.04 -2.65
C GLY A 173 0.66 -21.94 -3.71
N GLY A 174 1.39 -20.88 -3.40
CA GLY A 174 1.60 -19.74 -4.27
C GLY A 174 0.66 -18.58 -3.96
N SER A 175 -0.52 -18.53 -4.57
CA SER A 175 -1.50 -17.46 -4.31
C SER A 175 -2.47 -17.84 -3.18
N PRO A 176 -2.94 -16.89 -2.37
CA PRO A 176 -4.00 -17.19 -1.39
C PRO A 176 -5.30 -17.54 -2.08
N VAL A 177 -6.14 -18.35 -1.42
CA VAL A 177 -7.48 -18.72 -1.96
C VAL A 177 -8.37 -17.48 -2.04
N LEU A 178 -8.40 -16.70 -0.96
CA LEU A 178 -9.15 -15.45 -0.85
C LEU A 178 -8.26 -14.36 -0.23
N VAL A 179 -8.61 -13.11 -0.51
CA VAL A 179 -8.04 -11.95 0.17
C VAL A 179 -9.16 -11.18 0.86
N VAL A 180 -8.99 -10.94 2.16
CA VAL A 180 -9.93 -10.16 2.98
C VAL A 180 -9.25 -8.86 3.37
N GLU A 181 -9.89 -7.73 3.11
CA GLU A 181 -9.36 -6.41 3.42
C GLU A 181 -10.32 -5.62 4.29
N GLN A 182 -9.77 -4.98 5.32
CA GLN A 182 -10.52 -4.03 6.14
C GLN A 182 -10.47 -2.66 5.48
N ILE A 183 -11.59 -2.24 4.91
CA ILE A 183 -11.71 -0.96 4.18
C ILE A 183 -12.22 0.21 5.03
N THR A 184 -12.41 -0.01 6.34
CA THR A 184 -12.84 1.01 7.29
C THR A 184 -12.14 0.75 8.63
N PRO A 185 -11.21 1.63 9.04
CA PRO A 185 -10.65 2.78 8.31
C PRO A 185 -9.78 2.39 7.11
N VAL A 186 -9.34 3.39 6.33
CA VAL A 186 -8.36 3.22 5.25
C VAL A 186 -7.07 3.97 5.60
N LYS A 187 -5.96 3.56 5.02
CA LYS A 187 -4.67 4.25 5.06
C LYS A 187 -4.48 5.08 3.80
N LEU A 188 -3.93 6.27 3.98
CA LEU A 188 -3.49 7.11 2.88
C LEU A 188 -1.95 7.12 2.86
N MET A 189 -1.37 6.60 1.79
CA MET A 189 0.06 6.64 1.56
C MET A 189 0.38 7.81 0.65
N ILE A 190 1.14 8.78 1.18
CA ILE A 190 1.60 9.96 0.43
C ILE A 190 3.12 10.01 0.44
N ASN A 191 3.71 10.32 -0.70
CA ASN A 191 5.15 10.51 -0.81
C ASN A 191 5.47 12.00 -0.62
N VAL A 192 6.02 12.34 0.53
CA VAL A 192 6.41 13.72 0.87
C VAL A 192 7.90 13.89 0.60
N SER A 193 8.28 14.95 -0.14
CA SER A 193 9.68 15.31 -0.34
C SER A 193 10.35 15.66 0.98
N GLU A 194 11.62 15.31 1.14
CA GLU A 194 12.44 15.60 2.32
C GLU A 194 12.38 17.08 2.75
N THR A 195 12.31 17.98 1.77
CA THR A 195 12.23 19.43 2.00
C THR A 195 11.00 19.85 2.82
N TYR A 196 9.91 19.07 2.74
CA TYR A 196 8.66 19.37 3.43
C TYR A 196 8.37 18.47 4.61
N PHE A 197 9.15 17.42 4.82
CA PHE A 197 8.92 16.40 5.86
C PHE A 197 8.76 17.02 7.26
N THR A 198 9.56 18.02 7.61
CA THR A 198 9.51 18.69 8.92
C THR A 198 8.30 19.60 9.12
N LYS A 199 7.54 19.89 8.05
CA LYS A 199 6.36 20.77 8.06
C LYS A 199 5.04 20.00 8.07
N VAL A 200 5.08 18.68 7.85
CA VAL A 200 3.91 17.80 7.91
C VAL A 200 3.65 17.43 9.38
N LYS A 201 2.44 17.69 9.87
CA LYS A 201 1.99 17.35 11.22
C LYS A 201 0.86 16.33 11.13
#